data_135de4814232c93cfd1b869cda438095
#
_entry.id   135de4814232c93cfd1b869cda438095
#
_cell.length_a   1.000
_cell.length_b   1.000
_cell.length_c   1.000
_cell.angle_alpha   90.00
_cell.angle_beta   90.00
_cell.angle_gamma   90.00
#
_symmetry.space_group_name_H-M   'P 1'
#
loop_
_entity.id
_entity.type
_entity.pdbx_description
1 polymer ?
#
loop_
_entity_poly.entity_id
_entity_poly.type
_entity_poly.pdbx_seq_one_letter_code
_entity_poly.pdbx_strand_id
1 'polypeptide(L)' 'MTGKAGAPLTEAMFYVLMALRRGELCGTEIAAWAERCTEGRVRLGPGTLYTILGRFLEEGFIQETSVQGRQRNYR' A
#
# COMPACT_ATOMS: atom_id res chain seq x y z
N MET A 1 -9.12 4.18 22.25
CA MET A 1 -8.76 3.70 21.82
C MET A 1 -9.06 3.23 20.78
N THR A 2 -9.21 3.26 20.39
CA THR A 2 -9.36 2.93 19.55
C THR A 2 -8.99 2.03 18.89
N GLY A 3 -8.50 1.73 18.87
CA GLY A 3 -7.82 0.91 18.35
C GLY A 3 -8.20 -0.23 17.65
N LYS A 4 -9.00 -0.95 17.99
CA LYS A 4 -9.22 -2.22 17.40
C LYS A 4 -9.54 -2.15 15.93
N ALA A 5 -10.34 -1.21 15.53
CA ALA A 5 -10.72 -1.15 14.15
C ALA A 5 -9.52 -0.87 13.24
N GLY A 6 -8.51 -0.23 13.78
CA GLY A 6 -7.38 0.11 12.97
C GLY A 6 -6.30 -0.94 12.89
N ALA A 7 -6.41 -1.99 13.70
CA ALA A 7 -5.29 -2.92 13.78
C ALA A 7 -4.97 -3.60 12.45
N PRO A 8 -5.91 -4.23 11.75
CA PRO A 8 -5.58 -4.85 10.46
C PRO A 8 -5.15 -3.81 9.43
N LEU A 9 -5.78 -2.65 9.47
CA LEU A 9 -5.43 -1.59 8.55
C LEU A 9 -4.04 -1.06 8.84
N THR A 10 -3.68 -0.97 10.12
CA THR A 10 -2.35 -0.52 10.50
C THR A 10 -1.27 -1.45 9.98
N GLU A 11 -1.51 -2.74 10.06
CA GLU A 11 -0.56 -3.71 9.54
C GLU A 11 -0.44 -3.58 8.02
N ALA A 12 -1.57 -3.44 7.32
CA ALA A 12 -1.55 -3.26 5.88
C ALA A 12 -0.78 -1.99 5.51
N MET A 13 -1.01 -0.91 6.24
CA MET A 13 -0.31 0.35 6.00
C MET A 13 1.19 0.18 6.16
N PHE A 14 1.61 -0.56 7.17
CA PHE A 14 3.02 -0.81 7.41
C PHE A 14 3.65 -1.48 6.19
N TYR A 15 3.00 -2.51 5.65
CA TYR A 15 3.58 -3.22 4.52
C TYR A 15 3.56 -2.39 3.26
N VAL A 16 2.57 -1.53 3.08
CA VAL A 16 2.57 -0.64 1.93
C VAL A 16 3.77 0.31 1.99
N LEU A 17 4.02 0.90 3.16
CA LEU A 17 5.16 1.80 3.30
C LEU A 17 6.48 1.07 3.14
N MET A 18 6.58 -0.14 3.68
CA MET A 18 7.81 -0.91 3.55
C MET A 18 8.06 -1.28 2.10
N ALA A 19 7.01 -1.62 1.36
CA ALA A 19 7.17 -1.94 -0.05
C ALA A 19 7.73 -0.73 -0.80
N LEU A 20 7.21 0.44 -0.52
CA LEU A 20 7.63 1.65 -1.24
C LEU A 20 9.00 2.12 -0.84
N ARG A 21 9.52 1.69 0.30
CA ARG A 21 10.90 2.00 0.65
C ARG A 21 11.88 1.28 -0.28
N ARG A 22 11.44 0.25 -0.96
CA ARG A 22 12.29 -0.48 -1.89
C ARG A 22 12.43 0.24 -3.23
N GLY A 23 11.58 1.20 -3.49
CA GLY A 23 11.64 1.96 -4.72
C GLY A 23 10.25 2.22 -5.25
N GLU A 24 10.21 2.68 -6.49
CA GLU A 24 8.95 3.01 -7.14
C GLU A 24 8.23 1.73 -7.54
N LEU A 25 6.96 1.60 -7.12
CA LEU A 25 6.17 0.41 -7.40
C LEU A 25 4.75 0.81 -7.78
N CYS A 26 4.11 -0.02 -8.59
CA CYS A 26 2.69 0.14 -8.85
C CYS A 26 1.88 -0.64 -7.81
N GLY A 27 0.56 -0.43 -7.83
CA GLY A 27 -0.30 -1.03 -6.82
C GLY A 27 -0.23 -2.53 -6.76
N THR A 28 -0.23 -3.19 -7.93
CA THR A 28 -0.18 -4.66 -7.93
C THR A 28 1.15 -5.18 -7.39
N GLU A 29 2.22 -4.46 -7.64
CA GLU A 29 3.52 -4.85 -7.10
C GLU A 29 3.57 -4.70 -5.59
N ILE A 30 2.98 -3.64 -5.08
CA ILE A 30 2.90 -3.43 -3.63
C ILE A 30 2.14 -4.59 -2.98
N ALA A 31 0.99 -4.92 -3.54
CA ALA A 31 0.17 -6.00 -2.99
C ALA A 31 0.89 -7.33 -3.05
N ALA A 32 1.56 -7.62 -4.16
CA ALA A 32 2.28 -8.88 -4.30
C ALA A 32 3.43 -8.97 -3.29
N TRP A 33 4.13 -7.86 -3.08
CA TRP A 33 5.22 -7.84 -2.12
C TRP A 33 4.72 -8.12 -0.71
N ALA A 34 3.62 -7.47 -0.32
CA ALA A 34 3.08 -7.66 1.01
C ALA A 34 2.62 -9.11 1.22
N GLU A 35 2.01 -9.68 0.19
CA GLU A 35 1.55 -11.06 0.29
C GLU A 35 2.73 -12.01 0.44
N ARG A 36 3.80 -11.79 -0.33
CA ARG A 36 4.98 -12.65 -0.23
C ARG A 36 5.65 -12.53 1.13
N CYS A 37 5.79 -11.32 1.64
CA CYS A 37 6.47 -11.10 2.91
C CYS A 37 5.73 -11.72 4.08
N THR A 38 4.43 -11.88 3.96
CA THR A 38 3.62 -12.40 5.05
C THR A 38 3.10 -13.80 4.76
N GLU A 39 3.57 -14.42 3.68
CA GLU A 39 3.15 -15.76 3.27
C GLU A 39 1.63 -15.83 3.12
N GLY A 40 1.06 -14.81 2.53
CA GLY A 40 -0.35 -14.76 2.25
C GLY A 40 -1.22 -14.25 3.38
N ARG A 41 -0.64 -13.92 4.52
CA ARG A 41 -1.43 -13.44 5.66
C ARG A 41 -2.01 -12.05 5.39
N VAL A 42 -1.23 -11.18 4.77
CA VAL A 42 -1.70 -9.85 4.41
C VAL A 42 -2.00 -9.83 2.92
N ARG A 43 -3.27 -9.69 2.60
CA ARG A 43 -3.72 -9.62 1.21
C ARG A 43 -4.42 -8.31 1.01
N LEU A 44 -3.87 -7.51 0.10
CA LEU A 44 -4.39 -6.18 -0.15
C LEU A 44 -5.28 -6.22 -1.38
N GLY A 45 -6.58 -6.28 -1.16
CA GLY A 45 -7.53 -6.16 -2.26
C GLY A 45 -7.51 -4.74 -2.80
N PRO A 46 -8.08 -4.53 -4.01
CA PRO A 46 -8.02 -3.22 -4.63
C PRO A 46 -8.63 -2.11 -3.77
N GLY A 47 -9.74 -2.39 -3.11
CA GLY A 47 -10.38 -1.39 -2.29
C GLY A 47 -9.49 -0.95 -1.13
N THR A 48 -8.96 -1.92 -0.40
CA THR A 48 -8.10 -1.62 0.74
C THR A 48 -6.83 -0.94 0.28
N LEU A 49 -6.21 -1.46 -0.76
CA LEU A 49 -4.95 -0.92 -1.26
C LEU A 49 -5.09 0.55 -1.66
N TYR A 50 -6.09 0.86 -2.46
CA TYR A 50 -6.22 2.22 -2.96
C TYR A 50 -6.72 3.18 -1.89
N THR A 51 -7.45 2.68 -0.90
CA THR A 51 -7.80 3.51 0.25
C THR A 51 -6.54 3.92 1.01
N ILE A 52 -5.63 2.97 1.22
CA ILE A 52 -4.37 3.27 1.91
C ILE A 52 -3.51 4.21 1.10
N LEU A 53 -3.37 3.95 -0.19
CA LEU A 53 -2.56 4.81 -1.06
C LEU A 53 -3.11 6.22 -1.11
N GLY A 54 -4.44 6.35 -1.22
CA GLY A 54 -5.05 7.67 -1.23
C GLY A 54 -4.78 8.44 0.05
N ARG A 55 -4.84 7.76 1.18
CA ARG A 55 -4.57 8.41 2.44
C ARG A 55 -3.12 8.86 2.54
N PHE A 56 -2.19 8.01 2.10
CA PHE A 56 -0.77 8.39 2.15
C PHE A 56 -0.47 9.54 1.20
N LEU A 57 -1.14 9.57 0.05
CA LEU A 57 -1.00 10.70 -0.87
C LEU A 57 -1.50 11.98 -0.25
N GLU A 58 -2.67 11.93 0.39
CA GLU A 58 -3.24 13.09 1.05
C GLU A 58 -2.33 13.63 2.15
N GLU A 59 -1.70 12.73 2.88
CA GLU A 59 -0.86 13.12 4.00
C GLU A 59 0.58 13.42 3.59
N GLY A 60 0.88 13.26 2.31
CA GLY A 60 2.20 13.59 1.83
C GLY A 60 3.29 12.57 2.11
N PHE A 61 2.90 11.38 2.52
CA PHE A 61 3.89 10.34 2.80
C PHE A 61 4.45 9.72 1.53
N ILE A 62 3.69 9.71 0.46
CA ILE A 62 4.10 9.13 -0.82
C ILE A 62 3.68 10.05 -1.95
N GLN A 63 4.20 9.77 -3.13
CA GLN A 63 3.87 10.50 -4.35
C GLN A 63 3.49 9.53 -5.44
N GLU A 64 2.61 9.97 -6.31
CA GLU A 64 2.36 9.27 -7.55
C GLU A 64 3.41 9.76 -8.54
N THR A 65 4.23 8.83 -9.06
CA THR A 65 5.39 9.22 -9.84
C THR A 65 5.14 9.16 -11.32
N SER A 66 4.29 8.24 -11.77
CA SER A 66 4.01 8.13 -13.20
C SER A 66 2.73 7.37 -13.40
N VAL A 67 2.15 7.55 -14.58
CA VAL A 67 0.96 6.83 -15.01
C VAL A 67 1.24 6.26 -16.38
N GLN A 68 1.08 4.96 -16.53
CA GLN A 68 1.27 4.30 -17.81
C GLN A 68 -0.02 3.54 -18.13
N GLY A 69 -0.84 4.12 -19.01
CA GLY A 69 -2.13 3.57 -19.28
C GLY A 69 -2.97 3.58 -18.01
N ARG A 70 -3.33 2.41 -17.52
CA ARG A 70 -4.11 2.30 -16.29
C ARG A 70 -3.24 2.07 -15.07
N GLN A 71 -1.94 1.91 -15.28
CA GLN A 71 -1.04 1.58 -14.19
C GLN A 71 -0.45 2.85 -13.61
N ARG A 72 -0.56 2.99 -12.30
CA ARG A 72 0.00 4.13 -11.58
C ARG A 72 1.09 3.65 -10.67
N ASN A 73 2.20 4.37 -10.69
CA ASN A 73 3.35 4.05 -9.85
C ASN A 73 3.44 5.05 -8.71
N TYR A 74 3.98 4.58 -7.60
CA TYR A 74 4.08 5.38 -6.38
C TYR A 74 5.47 5.26 -5.78
N ARG A 75 5.83 6.25 -4.99
CA ARG A 75 7.11 6.23 -4.29
C ARG A 75 7.01 6.86 -2.92
#